data_45b35bd4567da780a2b4323df0ad01a6
#
_entry.id   45b35bd4567da780a2b4323df0ad01a6
#
_cell.length_a   1.000
_cell.length_b   1.000
_cell.length_c   1.000
_cell.angle_alpha   90.00
_cell.angle_beta   90.00
_cell.angle_gamma   90.00
#
_symmetry.space_group_name_H-M   'P 1'
#
loop_
_entity.id
_entity.type
_entity.pdbx_description
1 polymer ?
#
loop_
_entity_poly.entity_id
_entity_poly.type
_entity_poly.pdbx_seq_one_letter_code
_entity_poly.pdbx_strand_id
1 'polypeptide(L)'
;LDHLRLNDMDNFKKTYRSIDLLLIDDIQSLSGNKVQTQEEFFNTFNNLHSNNKQIVLTSDRRPEQLENLPERLVTRFSWGLTTDITPPDFETRIAILNSKTEDLDYHFQPDTIEYLAGQFDSNVRELEGALKDISLMAKVKQINTITVDIASEAIRARKQSVSTMIVIPIEKIQEEVGKFYDVSVKEMKGTRRVQNIVLARQVRSEERRV
;
A
#
# COMPACT_ATOMS: atom_id res chain seq x y z
N LEU A 1 -1.15 11.36 -14.05
CA LEU A 1 -0.13 12.10 -13.27
C LEU A 1 1.06 12.52 -14.15
N ASP A 2 1.38 11.77 -15.21
CA ASP A 2 2.53 12.09 -16.09
C ASP A 2 2.35 13.41 -16.86
N HIS A 3 1.13 13.74 -17.30
CA HIS A 3 0.82 15.02 -17.94
C HIS A 3 1.01 16.23 -17.01
N LEU A 4 0.77 16.07 -15.71
CA LEU A 4 1.06 17.12 -14.71
C LEU A 4 2.55 17.34 -14.50
N ARG A 5 3.36 16.27 -14.65
CA ARG A 5 4.83 16.35 -14.57
C ARG A 5 5.45 17.00 -15.82
N LEU A 6 4.84 16.81 -16.97
CA LEU A 6 5.30 17.36 -18.25
C LEU A 6 4.82 18.79 -18.53
N ASN A 7 4.10 19.42 -17.57
CA ASN A 7 3.52 20.76 -17.70
C ASN A 7 2.51 20.88 -18.88
N ASP A 8 1.88 19.77 -19.28
CA ASP A 8 0.90 19.68 -20.36
C ASP A 8 -0.53 19.74 -19.80
N MET A 9 -0.85 20.87 -19.19
CA MET A 9 -2.13 21.11 -18.51
C MET A 9 -3.31 21.18 -19.49
N ASP A 10 -3.09 21.61 -20.72
CA ASP A 10 -4.16 21.74 -21.71
C ASP A 10 -4.60 20.36 -22.21
N ASN A 11 -3.67 19.45 -22.40
CA ASN A 11 -3.97 18.07 -22.78
C ASN A 11 -4.62 17.30 -21.63
N PHE A 12 -4.18 17.53 -20.40
CA PHE A 12 -4.82 17.00 -19.20
C PHE A 12 -6.29 17.44 -19.14
N LYS A 13 -6.57 18.74 -19.28
CA LYS A 13 -7.92 19.29 -19.26
C LYS A 13 -8.80 18.72 -20.36
N LYS A 14 -8.30 18.62 -21.58
CA LYS A 14 -9.05 18.04 -22.70
C LYS A 14 -9.41 16.59 -22.45
N THR A 15 -8.45 15.80 -21.98
CA THR A 15 -8.65 14.37 -21.74
C THR A 15 -9.64 14.12 -20.60
N TYR A 16 -9.40 14.72 -19.43
CA TYR A 16 -10.16 14.36 -18.22
C TYR A 16 -11.50 15.10 -18.06
N ARG A 17 -11.74 16.19 -18.79
CA ARG A 17 -13.04 16.88 -18.77
C ARG A 17 -14.04 16.39 -19.81
N SER A 18 -13.62 15.53 -20.74
CA SER A 18 -14.47 14.97 -21.80
C SER A 18 -14.90 13.52 -21.58
N ILE A 19 -14.50 12.91 -20.45
CA ILE A 19 -14.83 11.52 -20.13
C ILE A 19 -16.25 11.39 -19.57
N ASP A 20 -16.85 10.23 -19.73
CA ASP A 20 -18.16 9.90 -19.17
C ASP A 20 -18.09 9.30 -17.77
N LEU A 21 -16.97 8.67 -17.44
CA LEU A 21 -16.71 8.02 -16.16
C LEU A 21 -15.30 8.35 -15.68
N LEU A 22 -15.18 8.87 -14.46
CA LEU A 22 -13.90 9.08 -13.75
C LEU A 22 -13.80 8.11 -12.59
N LEU A 23 -12.80 7.22 -12.63
CA LEU A 23 -12.46 6.33 -11.51
C LEU A 23 -11.13 6.78 -10.92
N ILE A 24 -11.10 7.05 -9.63
CA ILE A 24 -9.86 7.39 -8.92
C ILE A 24 -9.72 6.52 -7.70
N ASP A 25 -8.62 5.81 -7.65
CA ASP A 25 -8.24 4.97 -6.52
C ASP A 25 -7.31 5.73 -5.58
N ASP A 26 -7.46 5.48 -4.28
CA ASP A 26 -6.62 6.07 -3.23
C ASP A 26 -6.60 7.61 -3.23
N ILE A 27 -7.79 8.24 -3.13
CA ILE A 27 -7.94 9.71 -3.14
C ILE A 27 -7.19 10.41 -2.01
N GLN A 28 -6.90 9.72 -0.90
CA GLN A 28 -6.04 10.22 0.19
C GLN A 28 -4.63 10.60 -0.30
N SER A 29 -4.19 10.07 -1.43
CA SER A 29 -2.92 10.45 -2.05
C SER A 29 -2.86 11.92 -2.50
N LEU A 30 -4.00 12.60 -2.63
CA LEU A 30 -4.08 14.03 -2.87
C LEU A 30 -3.80 14.87 -1.63
N SER A 31 -3.79 14.27 -0.43
CA SER A 31 -3.45 14.96 0.81
C SER A 31 -2.02 15.49 0.81
N GLY A 32 -1.77 16.52 1.61
CA GLY A 32 -0.46 17.14 1.75
C GLY A 32 -0.25 18.38 0.87
N ASN A 33 1.00 18.77 0.66
CA ASN A 33 1.36 20.03 0.01
C ASN A 33 1.28 19.97 -1.53
N LYS A 34 0.10 19.61 -2.07
CA LYS A 34 -0.16 19.43 -3.52
C LYS A 34 -1.21 20.41 -4.04
N VAL A 35 -1.11 21.66 -3.63
CA VAL A 35 -2.13 22.71 -3.87
C VAL A 35 -2.57 22.76 -5.34
N GLN A 36 -1.64 22.77 -6.29
CA GLN A 36 -1.94 22.86 -7.71
C GLN A 36 -2.72 21.63 -8.22
N THR A 37 -2.36 20.43 -7.77
CA THR A 37 -3.07 19.19 -8.13
C THR A 37 -4.47 19.17 -7.53
N GLN A 38 -4.61 19.62 -6.28
CA GLN A 38 -5.90 19.72 -5.60
C GLN A 38 -6.84 20.70 -6.29
N GLU A 39 -6.32 21.84 -6.75
CA GLU A 39 -7.11 22.83 -7.52
C GLU A 39 -7.58 22.28 -8.86
N GLU A 40 -6.70 21.67 -9.63
CA GLU A 40 -7.08 21.11 -10.92
C GLU A 40 -8.04 19.93 -10.78
N PHE A 41 -7.84 19.11 -9.75
CA PHE A 41 -8.79 18.05 -9.41
C PHE A 41 -10.18 18.62 -9.06
N PHE A 42 -10.24 19.65 -8.23
CA PHE A 42 -11.50 20.34 -7.90
C PHE A 42 -12.22 20.87 -9.14
N ASN A 43 -11.50 21.49 -10.06
CA ASN A 43 -12.05 22.01 -11.32
C ASN A 43 -12.57 20.88 -12.22
N THR A 44 -11.82 19.78 -12.32
CA THR A 44 -12.21 18.60 -13.09
C THR A 44 -13.45 17.95 -12.50
N PHE A 45 -13.48 17.75 -11.17
CA PHE A 45 -14.65 17.22 -10.47
C PHE A 45 -15.91 18.07 -10.74
N ASN A 46 -15.82 19.37 -10.55
CA ASN A 46 -16.96 20.26 -10.80
C ASN A 46 -17.45 20.21 -12.24
N ASN A 47 -16.53 20.17 -13.21
CA ASN A 47 -16.88 20.08 -14.61
C ASN A 47 -17.65 18.79 -14.91
N LEU A 48 -17.13 17.65 -14.46
CA LEU A 48 -17.78 16.35 -14.67
C LEU A 48 -19.13 16.27 -13.96
N HIS A 49 -19.18 16.70 -12.70
CA HIS A 49 -20.41 16.72 -11.92
C HIS A 49 -21.49 17.62 -12.58
N SER A 50 -21.15 18.82 -13.03
CA SER A 50 -22.08 19.74 -13.70
C SER A 50 -22.59 19.22 -15.03
N ASN A 51 -21.85 18.33 -15.67
CA ASN A 51 -22.23 17.65 -16.92
C ASN A 51 -22.86 16.27 -16.69
N ASN A 52 -23.29 15.97 -15.44
CA ASN A 52 -23.89 14.69 -15.04
C ASN A 52 -23.05 13.46 -15.41
N LYS A 53 -21.72 13.58 -15.34
CA LYS A 53 -20.81 12.47 -15.55
C LYS A 53 -20.61 11.68 -14.26
N GLN A 54 -20.34 10.39 -14.38
CA GLN A 54 -20.14 9.53 -13.24
C GLN A 54 -18.74 9.71 -12.67
N ILE A 55 -18.65 9.85 -11.34
CA ILE A 55 -17.38 9.88 -10.60
C ILE A 55 -17.43 8.80 -9.52
N VAL A 56 -16.38 7.98 -9.43
CA VAL A 56 -16.19 6.99 -8.38
C VAL A 56 -14.81 7.21 -7.76
N LEU A 57 -14.78 7.37 -6.45
CA LEU A 57 -13.56 7.58 -5.68
C LEU A 57 -13.43 6.49 -4.64
N THR A 58 -12.23 5.97 -4.42
CA THR A 58 -11.92 5.11 -3.28
C THR A 58 -11.02 5.84 -2.30
N SER A 59 -11.08 5.45 -1.03
CA SER A 59 -10.25 5.99 0.04
C SER A 59 -10.04 4.96 1.15
N ASP A 60 -8.92 5.03 1.85
CA ASP A 60 -8.62 4.25 3.04
C ASP A 60 -9.32 4.80 4.30
N ARG A 61 -9.96 5.96 4.20
CA ARG A 61 -10.67 6.64 5.30
C ARG A 61 -11.80 7.51 4.77
N ARG A 62 -12.68 7.94 5.66
CA ARG A 62 -13.82 8.81 5.31
C ARG A 62 -13.34 10.20 4.86
N PRO A 63 -14.13 10.91 4.03
CA PRO A 63 -13.76 12.25 3.55
C PRO A 63 -13.38 13.22 4.66
N GLU A 64 -14.09 13.19 5.79
CA GLU A 64 -13.90 14.08 6.95
C GLU A 64 -12.57 13.79 7.68
N GLN A 65 -11.97 12.62 7.46
CA GLN A 65 -10.69 12.19 8.05
C GLN A 65 -9.49 12.47 7.14
N LEU A 66 -9.73 13.03 5.94
CA LEU A 66 -8.69 13.39 5.01
C LEU A 66 -8.01 14.70 5.45
N GLU A 67 -6.83 14.56 6.04
CA GLU A 67 -6.05 15.72 6.51
C GLU A 67 -5.38 16.47 5.34
N ASN A 68 -5.17 17.77 5.51
CA ASN A 68 -4.48 18.63 4.53
C ASN A 68 -5.13 18.66 3.14
N LEU A 69 -6.45 18.50 3.09
CA LEU A 69 -7.27 18.78 1.92
C LEU A 69 -8.11 20.04 2.16
N PRO A 70 -8.32 20.88 1.14
CA PRO A 70 -9.25 22.00 1.24
C PRO A 70 -10.67 21.51 1.57
N GLU A 71 -11.35 22.20 2.48
CA GLU A 71 -12.72 21.87 2.92
C GLU A 71 -13.69 21.73 1.73
N ARG A 72 -13.50 22.55 0.68
CA ARG A 72 -14.29 22.45 -0.56
C ARG A 72 -14.18 21.10 -1.25
N LEU A 73 -13.04 20.40 -1.19
CA LEU A 73 -12.88 19.05 -1.73
C LEU A 73 -13.54 18.01 -0.85
N VAL A 74 -13.35 18.10 0.47
CA VAL A 74 -13.99 17.22 1.44
C VAL A 74 -15.51 17.27 1.28
N THR A 75 -16.09 18.46 1.17
CA THR A 75 -17.53 18.65 0.91
C THR A 75 -17.97 17.98 -0.38
N ARG A 76 -17.17 18.06 -1.46
CA ARG A 76 -17.48 17.40 -2.74
C ARG A 76 -17.46 15.88 -2.64
N PHE A 77 -16.49 15.33 -1.91
CA PHE A 77 -16.39 13.88 -1.70
C PHE A 77 -17.57 13.32 -0.89
N SER A 78 -18.12 14.13 0.01
CA SER A 78 -19.31 13.77 0.77
C SER A 78 -20.63 13.95 -0.01
N TRP A 79 -20.56 14.47 -1.27
CA TRP A 79 -21.72 14.65 -2.14
C TRP A 79 -22.12 13.39 -2.84
N GLY A 80 -22.83 12.55 -2.55
CA GLY A 80 -23.21 11.33 -3.25
C GLY A 80 -23.34 10.15 -2.29
N LEU A 81 -23.28 8.97 -2.87
CA LEU A 81 -23.37 7.74 -2.10
C LEU A 81 -21.99 7.38 -1.55
N THR A 82 -21.85 7.42 -0.24
CA THR A 82 -20.67 6.87 0.44
C THR A 82 -21.04 5.51 1.04
N THR A 83 -20.25 4.48 0.71
CA THR A 83 -20.40 3.13 1.26
C THR A 83 -19.08 2.62 1.80
N ASP A 84 -19.15 1.91 2.91
CA ASP A 84 -17.98 1.29 3.54
C ASP A 84 -17.77 -0.12 2.94
N ILE A 85 -16.50 -0.46 2.68
CA ILE A 85 -16.08 -1.83 2.33
C ILE A 85 -15.43 -2.43 3.57
N THR A 86 -16.13 -3.35 4.22
CA THR A 86 -15.62 -4.06 5.39
C THR A 86 -14.80 -5.28 5.00
N PRO A 87 -13.88 -5.75 5.88
CA PRO A 87 -13.21 -7.02 5.66
C PRO A 87 -14.24 -8.15 5.43
N PRO A 88 -13.98 -9.08 4.51
CA PRO A 88 -14.89 -10.17 4.22
C PRO A 88 -15.01 -11.13 5.41
N ASP A 89 -16.21 -11.67 5.66
CA ASP A 89 -16.43 -12.75 6.60
C ASP A 89 -15.79 -14.08 6.12
N PHE A 90 -15.85 -15.11 6.93
CA PHE A 90 -15.20 -16.39 6.64
C PHE A 90 -15.75 -17.04 5.34
N GLU A 91 -17.07 -17.02 5.15
CA GLU A 91 -17.72 -17.61 3.97
C GLU A 91 -17.36 -16.84 2.69
N THR A 92 -17.35 -15.52 2.77
CA THR A 92 -16.91 -14.65 1.67
C THR A 92 -15.45 -14.89 1.33
N ARG A 93 -14.57 -15.10 2.33
CA ARG A 93 -13.16 -15.44 2.07
C ARG A 93 -13.01 -16.78 1.34
N ILE A 94 -13.80 -17.80 1.72
CA ILE A 94 -13.85 -19.09 1.00
C ILE A 94 -14.28 -18.86 -0.45
N ALA A 95 -15.33 -18.08 -0.69
CA ALA A 95 -15.80 -17.78 -2.03
C ALA A 95 -14.73 -17.06 -2.88
N ILE A 96 -14.04 -16.08 -2.29
CA ILE A 96 -12.92 -15.37 -2.94
C ILE A 96 -11.79 -16.34 -3.29
N LEU A 97 -11.39 -17.21 -2.34
CA LEU A 97 -10.33 -18.17 -2.56
C LEU A 97 -10.70 -19.16 -3.68
N ASN A 98 -11.92 -19.70 -3.67
CA ASN A 98 -12.39 -20.60 -4.73
C ASN A 98 -12.30 -19.91 -6.10
N SER A 99 -12.85 -18.70 -6.23
CA SER A 99 -12.79 -17.96 -7.49
C SER A 99 -11.35 -17.68 -7.95
N LYS A 100 -10.44 -17.36 -7.03
CA LYS A 100 -9.04 -17.10 -7.37
C LYS A 100 -8.25 -18.36 -7.71
N THR A 101 -8.63 -19.50 -7.18
CA THR A 101 -7.98 -20.79 -7.47
C THR A 101 -8.45 -21.43 -8.75
N GLU A 102 -9.64 -21.06 -9.26
CA GLU A 102 -10.13 -21.49 -10.59
C GLU A 102 -9.20 -21.06 -11.73
N ASP A 103 -8.54 -19.91 -11.59
CA ASP A 103 -7.60 -19.37 -12.58
C ASP A 103 -6.18 -19.98 -12.47
N LEU A 104 -5.96 -20.88 -11.50
CA LEU A 104 -4.66 -21.50 -11.24
C LEU A 104 -4.60 -22.92 -11.78
N ASP A 105 -3.44 -23.33 -12.30
CA ASP A 105 -3.17 -24.68 -12.80
C ASP A 105 -3.01 -25.75 -11.69
N TYR A 106 -3.56 -25.49 -10.50
CA TYR A 106 -3.41 -26.33 -9.31
C TYR A 106 -4.77 -26.71 -8.73
N HIS A 107 -4.88 -27.94 -8.24
CA HIS A 107 -6.07 -28.41 -7.55
C HIS A 107 -5.92 -28.19 -6.03
N PHE A 108 -6.72 -27.29 -5.47
CA PHE A 108 -6.77 -27.05 -4.03
C PHE A 108 -7.82 -27.96 -3.39
N GLN A 109 -7.46 -28.66 -2.32
CA GLN A 109 -8.43 -29.45 -1.56
C GLN A 109 -9.37 -28.52 -0.77
N PRO A 110 -10.65 -28.89 -0.55
CA PRO A 110 -11.62 -28.06 0.17
C PRO A 110 -11.14 -27.62 1.57
N ASP A 111 -10.55 -28.56 2.32
CA ASP A 111 -9.98 -28.30 3.65
C ASP A 111 -8.81 -27.29 3.62
N THR A 112 -8.07 -27.25 2.51
CA THR A 112 -7.01 -26.27 2.28
C THR A 112 -7.59 -24.88 2.09
N ILE A 113 -8.69 -24.74 1.37
CA ILE A 113 -9.40 -23.46 1.17
C ILE A 113 -9.92 -22.95 2.52
N GLU A 114 -10.56 -23.80 3.31
CA GLU A 114 -11.04 -23.47 4.65
C GLU A 114 -9.88 -23.05 5.59
N TYR A 115 -8.79 -23.80 5.56
CA TYR A 115 -7.58 -23.49 6.31
C TYR A 115 -7.05 -22.10 5.94
N LEU A 116 -6.91 -21.78 4.65
CA LEU A 116 -6.45 -20.48 4.17
C LEU A 116 -7.39 -19.36 4.58
N ALA A 117 -8.70 -19.54 4.45
CA ALA A 117 -9.70 -18.58 4.89
C ALA A 117 -9.62 -18.29 6.40
N GLY A 118 -9.22 -19.27 7.21
CA GLY A 118 -9.01 -19.11 8.66
C GLY A 118 -7.70 -18.44 9.04
N GLN A 119 -6.67 -18.46 8.16
CA GLN A 119 -5.36 -17.87 8.46
C GLN A 119 -5.28 -16.36 8.22
N PHE A 120 -6.18 -15.81 7.40
CA PHE A 120 -6.16 -14.41 6.96
C PHE A 120 -7.55 -13.80 7.14
N ASP A 121 -7.73 -13.05 8.20
CA ASP A 121 -9.01 -12.44 8.60
C ASP A 121 -9.15 -10.96 8.24
N SER A 122 -8.04 -10.28 8.00
CA SER A 122 -8.00 -8.83 7.90
C SER A 122 -7.87 -8.28 6.47
N ASN A 123 -7.35 -9.07 5.52
CA ASN A 123 -6.90 -8.49 4.25
C ASN A 123 -6.90 -9.49 3.08
N VAL A 124 -7.73 -9.22 2.07
CA VAL A 124 -7.80 -10.03 0.84
C VAL A 124 -6.45 -10.04 0.10
N ARG A 125 -5.67 -8.96 0.16
CA ARG A 125 -4.33 -8.93 -0.47
C ARG A 125 -3.37 -9.94 0.16
N GLU A 126 -3.52 -10.23 1.44
CA GLU A 126 -2.73 -11.26 2.11
C GLU A 126 -3.12 -12.66 1.62
N LEU A 127 -4.42 -12.92 1.42
CA LEU A 127 -4.90 -14.15 0.79
C LEU A 127 -4.31 -14.34 -0.60
N GLU A 128 -4.36 -13.32 -1.45
CA GLU A 128 -3.78 -13.36 -2.80
C GLU A 128 -2.26 -13.57 -2.76
N GLY A 129 -1.59 -12.90 -1.82
CA GLY A 129 -0.16 -13.09 -1.61
C GLY A 129 0.18 -14.52 -1.20
N ALA A 130 -0.61 -15.11 -0.28
CA ALA A 130 -0.43 -16.49 0.14
C ALA A 130 -0.66 -17.49 -1.02
N LEU A 131 -1.68 -17.27 -1.85
CA LEU A 131 -1.92 -18.10 -3.04
C LEU A 131 -0.74 -18.07 -4.01
N LYS A 132 -0.11 -16.90 -4.23
CA LYS A 132 1.09 -16.77 -5.06
C LYS A 132 2.27 -17.56 -4.49
N ASP A 133 2.51 -17.45 -3.18
CA ASP A 133 3.60 -18.15 -2.52
C ASP A 133 3.39 -19.68 -2.57
N ILE A 134 2.15 -20.15 -2.35
CA ILE A 134 1.77 -21.56 -2.45
C ILE A 134 1.97 -22.05 -3.90
N SER A 135 1.52 -21.29 -4.88
CA SER A 135 1.67 -21.65 -6.30
C SER A 135 3.14 -21.74 -6.71
N LEU A 136 3.98 -20.82 -6.22
CA LEU A 136 5.42 -20.85 -6.44
C LEU A 136 6.06 -22.10 -5.82
N MET A 137 5.69 -22.43 -4.58
CA MET A 137 6.18 -23.63 -3.88
C MET A 137 5.73 -24.90 -4.61
N ALA A 138 4.46 -24.99 -5.05
CA ALA A 138 3.93 -26.11 -5.80
C ALA A 138 4.69 -26.33 -7.11
N LYS A 139 4.99 -25.24 -7.82
CA LYS A 139 5.78 -25.26 -9.05
C LYS A 139 7.20 -25.78 -8.81
N VAL A 140 7.88 -25.31 -7.76
CA VAL A 140 9.24 -25.77 -7.41
C VAL A 140 9.24 -27.24 -7.02
N LYS A 141 8.24 -27.71 -6.27
CA LYS A 141 8.10 -29.11 -5.81
C LYS A 141 7.45 -30.01 -6.87
N GLN A 142 7.00 -29.48 -8.00
CA GLN A 142 6.28 -30.21 -9.05
C GLN A 142 5.02 -30.91 -8.54
N ILE A 143 4.24 -30.22 -7.71
CA ILE A 143 3.00 -30.73 -7.10
C ILE A 143 1.81 -30.07 -7.77
N ASN A 144 0.81 -30.88 -8.18
CA ASN A 144 -0.42 -30.39 -8.79
C ASN A 144 -1.60 -30.30 -7.81
N THR A 145 -1.54 -31.02 -6.68
CA THR A 145 -2.60 -31.01 -5.66
C THR A 145 -2.10 -30.34 -4.40
N ILE A 146 -2.76 -29.29 -3.99
CA ILE A 146 -2.41 -28.49 -2.81
C ILE A 146 -3.20 -28.97 -1.61
N THR A 147 -2.47 -29.46 -0.61
CA THR A 147 -3.00 -29.89 0.69
C THR A 147 -2.71 -28.85 1.77
N VAL A 148 -3.36 -29.01 2.93
CA VAL A 148 -3.12 -28.16 4.11
C VAL A 148 -1.63 -28.11 4.50
N ASP A 149 -0.92 -29.24 4.39
CA ASP A 149 0.50 -29.31 4.74
C ASP A 149 1.35 -28.39 3.86
N ILE A 150 1.12 -28.43 2.54
CA ILE A 150 1.82 -27.57 1.56
C ILE A 150 1.48 -26.10 1.80
N ALA A 151 0.21 -25.80 2.03
CA ALA A 151 -0.24 -24.44 2.31
C ALA A 151 0.37 -23.91 3.62
N SER A 152 0.40 -24.74 4.67
CA SER A 152 0.97 -24.36 5.96
C SER A 152 2.49 -24.14 5.89
N GLU A 153 3.20 -24.95 5.12
CA GLU A 153 4.64 -24.78 4.87
C GLU A 153 4.93 -23.45 4.16
N ALA A 154 4.18 -23.13 3.11
CA ALA A 154 4.33 -21.88 2.35
C ALA A 154 4.06 -20.64 3.24
N ILE A 155 2.98 -20.68 4.03
CA ILE A 155 2.64 -19.59 4.95
C ILE A 155 3.71 -19.42 6.02
N ARG A 156 4.26 -20.52 6.55
CA ARG A 156 5.35 -20.46 7.54
C ARG A 156 6.62 -19.84 6.95
N ALA A 157 7.00 -20.23 5.73
CA ALA A 157 8.13 -19.65 5.03
C ALA A 157 7.95 -18.15 4.81
N ARG A 158 6.73 -17.71 4.42
CA ARG A 158 6.37 -16.30 4.30
C ARG A 158 6.51 -15.54 5.62
N LYS A 159 5.94 -16.06 6.71
CA LYS A 159 6.04 -15.44 8.05
C LYS A 159 7.49 -15.34 8.51
N GLN A 160 8.32 -16.33 8.22
CA GLN A 160 9.76 -16.30 8.53
C GLN A 160 10.52 -15.28 7.69
N SER A 161 10.24 -15.16 6.39
CA SER A 161 10.89 -14.15 5.54
C SER A 161 10.53 -12.72 5.95
N VAL A 162 9.30 -12.47 6.40
CA VAL A 162 8.88 -11.17 6.97
C VAL A 162 9.53 -10.93 8.35
N SER A 163 9.69 -11.98 9.17
CA SER A 163 10.37 -11.88 10.47
C SER A 163 11.89 -11.73 10.34
N THR A 164 12.48 -12.13 9.21
CA THR A 164 13.90 -11.94 8.89
C THR A 164 14.19 -10.57 8.24
N MET A 165 13.24 -9.68 8.13
CA MET A 165 13.56 -8.26 8.09
C MET A 165 14.23 -7.95 9.44
N ILE A 166 15.56 -8.05 9.42
CA ILE A 166 16.42 -7.76 10.56
C ILE A 166 16.10 -6.32 10.96
N VAL A 167 15.27 -6.14 11.98
CA VAL A 167 15.18 -4.85 12.65
C VAL A 167 16.54 -4.67 13.31
N ILE A 168 17.46 -4.05 12.58
CA ILE A 168 18.78 -3.73 13.13
C ILE A 168 18.52 -2.74 14.26
N PRO A 169 18.82 -3.07 15.52
CA PRO A 169 18.63 -2.15 16.63
C PRO A 169 19.40 -0.88 16.35
N ILE A 170 18.83 0.29 16.68
CA ILE A 170 19.45 1.58 16.43
C ILE A 170 20.84 1.70 17.08
N GLU A 171 21.05 0.97 18.16
CA GLU A 171 22.33 0.86 18.86
C GLU A 171 23.40 0.25 17.97
N LYS A 172 23.06 -0.83 17.27
CA LYS A 172 23.98 -1.53 16.36
C LYS A 172 24.34 -0.65 15.13
N ILE A 173 23.36 0.09 14.62
CA ILE A 173 23.60 1.09 13.57
C ILE A 173 24.55 2.17 14.06
N GLN A 174 24.32 2.69 15.29
CA GLN A 174 25.18 3.70 15.89
C GLN A 174 26.60 3.18 16.13
N GLU A 175 26.78 1.94 16.49
CA GLU A 175 28.09 1.32 16.67
C GLU A 175 28.85 1.20 15.35
N GLU A 176 28.19 0.72 14.28
CA GLU A 176 28.84 0.54 12.97
C GLU A 176 29.16 1.90 12.31
N VAL A 177 28.24 2.86 12.38
CA VAL A 177 28.48 4.23 11.93
C VAL A 177 29.62 4.89 12.74
N GLY A 178 29.63 4.64 14.05
CA GLY A 178 30.71 5.11 14.94
C GLY A 178 32.08 4.56 14.56
N LYS A 179 32.18 3.27 14.27
CA LYS A 179 33.42 2.64 13.77
C LYS A 179 33.87 3.21 12.45
N PHE A 180 32.94 3.43 11.50
CA PHE A 180 33.27 3.94 10.16
C PHE A 180 33.82 5.37 10.20
N TYR A 181 33.25 6.25 11.04
CA TYR A 181 33.67 7.65 11.15
C TYR A 181 34.66 7.92 12.29
N ASP A 182 35.10 6.89 13.00
CA ASP A 182 35.96 6.97 14.20
C ASP A 182 35.38 7.94 15.25
N VAL A 183 34.09 7.77 15.54
CA VAL A 183 33.32 8.61 16.47
C VAL A 183 32.56 7.70 17.46
N SER A 184 32.71 7.96 18.75
CA SER A 184 31.97 7.20 19.75
C SER A 184 30.47 7.49 19.73
N VAL A 185 29.63 6.51 20.09
CA VAL A 185 28.17 6.68 20.19
C VAL A 185 27.80 7.83 21.14
N LYS A 186 28.61 8.05 22.18
CA LYS A 186 28.43 9.16 23.13
C LYS A 186 28.66 10.52 22.48
N GLU A 187 29.65 10.65 21.61
CA GLU A 187 29.91 11.87 20.85
C GLU A 187 28.84 12.12 19.77
N MET A 188 28.34 11.07 19.14
CA MET A 188 27.20 11.19 18.22
C MET A 188 25.92 11.69 18.91
N LYS A 189 25.70 11.31 20.18
CA LYS A 189 24.56 11.79 20.99
C LYS A 189 24.81 13.17 21.62
N GLY A 190 26.06 13.63 21.64
CA GLY A 190 26.45 14.92 22.23
C GLY A 190 26.16 16.13 21.34
N THR A 191 26.54 17.34 21.81
CA THR A 191 26.29 18.61 21.10
C THR A 191 27.47 19.10 20.23
N ARG A 192 28.62 18.42 20.28
CA ARG A 192 29.82 18.81 19.52
C ARG A 192 29.55 18.80 18.01
N ARG A 193 30.07 19.81 17.29
CA ARG A 193 29.89 20.00 15.85
C ARG A 193 31.22 19.89 15.08
N VAL A 194 31.96 18.81 15.30
CA VAL A 194 33.14 18.47 14.49
C VAL A 194 32.65 17.75 13.23
N GLN A 195 33.31 17.96 12.10
CA GLN A 195 32.86 17.50 10.78
C GLN A 195 32.51 15.99 10.75
N ASN A 196 33.36 15.13 11.30
CA ASN A 196 33.11 13.67 11.35
C ASN A 196 31.89 13.31 12.18
N ILE A 197 31.66 14.05 13.30
CA ILE A 197 30.49 13.83 14.17
C ILE A 197 29.20 14.27 13.46
N VAL A 198 29.27 15.37 12.69
CA VAL A 198 28.12 15.86 11.93
C VAL A 198 27.73 14.88 10.82
N LEU A 199 28.71 14.36 10.09
CA LEU A 199 28.50 13.36 9.05
C LEU A 199 27.91 12.06 9.62
N ALA A 200 28.47 11.54 10.71
CA ALA A 200 27.94 10.37 11.40
C ALA A 200 26.48 10.55 11.87
N ARG A 201 26.09 11.76 12.31
CA ARG A 201 24.70 12.08 12.66
C ARG A 201 23.78 12.17 11.46
N GLN A 202 24.23 12.68 10.32
CA GLN A 202 23.45 12.77 9.09
C GLN A 202 23.10 11.37 8.56
N VAL A 203 24.06 10.48 8.45
CA VAL A 203 23.82 9.08 8.03
C VAL A 203 22.79 8.41 8.95
N ARG A 204 22.90 8.59 10.26
CA ARG A 204 21.89 8.10 11.22
C ARG A 204 20.49 8.66 11.00
N SER A 205 20.35 9.90 10.51
CA SER A 205 19.06 10.56 10.33
C SER A 205 18.37 10.20 9.01
N GLU A 206 19.10 9.82 8.00
CA GLU A 206 18.56 9.41 6.69
C GLU A 206 17.84 8.07 6.78
N GLU A 207 18.27 7.13 7.63
CA GLU A 207 17.60 5.85 7.84
C GLU A 207 16.21 5.96 8.52
N ARG A 208 15.84 7.12 9.05
CA ARG A 208 14.48 7.38 9.56
C ARG A 208 13.47 7.74 8.48
N ARG A 209 13.87 7.83 7.21
CA ARG A 209 13.03 8.24 6.07
C ARG A 209 12.70 7.12 5.09
N VAL A 210 13.08 5.87 5.39
CA VAL A 210 12.73 4.67 4.60
C VAL A 210 11.59 3.92 5.25
#